data_d14a1661138ac5dae0a795efea982a7e
#
_entry.id   d14a1661138ac5dae0a795efea982a7e
#
_cell.length_a   1.000
_cell.length_b   1.000
_cell.length_c   1.000
_cell.angle_alpha   90.00
_cell.angle_beta   90.00
_cell.angle_gamma   90.00
#
_symmetry.space_group_name_H-M   'P 1'
#
loop_
_entity.id
_entity.type
_entity.pdbx_description
1 polymer ?
#
loop_
_entity_poly.entity_id
_entity_poly.type
_entity_poly.pdbx_seq_one_letter_code
_entity_poly.pdbx_strand_id
1 'polypeptide(L)'
;MSLSTPDLPRDPDDLRRLAGDLQRDVAWLRAEVHAKALMIEKLRAQLTVLRRARFGRSSEKLDAQVEQLELMIDDLEEGAAETLAHAAIEAPDADEAAEISGPSSKKRKPSLRAPLPDHLPTETIVHEAPCVCPTCGGEKFGRIGADEREVLEYVPSHFKRVLHVRPKMSCRACETIVQAPMPTLPIEKGRPGPALLAHVAVSKFCDHLPLHRQADIYARQGVAIDRSVMAGWIGHLAALLELLSARIERHVRAGSALHADDTPVPVLDPGRGRTKTGRLWTAVRDERPFGSTVPPAAFYSYSPDRKAAHAHALLAGCRGFLHADGYAGFADLYQPEPTTGVPRLTEVACWAHARRKIYDVHAETGSPAAHEALERIARLFAVEADIRGRNPVERREARQRRSVPVLTELKTFLDATLATISGKSSFAGAIRYATSRWAALTRFVDDGRLEMTNNAAERAIRPLALGRKNYLFAGSDAGGRRAAILYTLIETCRLNDIDPEAWLADVTGRIADHRINRLDELLPWNWRLHAESIAPVRAA
;
A
#
# COMPACT_ATOMS: atom_id res chain seq x y z
N MET A 1 -19.97 -9.93 -10.04
CA MET A 1 -20.32 -9.67 -11.46
C MET A 1 -19.31 -10.45 -12.28
N SER A 2 -19.76 -11.41 -13.06
CA SER A 2 -18.90 -12.13 -14.01
C SER A 2 -18.36 -11.08 -14.97
N LEU A 3 -17.04 -10.91 -15.00
CA LEU A 3 -16.40 -10.29 -16.13
C LEU A 3 -16.61 -11.27 -17.28
N SER A 4 -17.61 -11.00 -18.12
CA SER A 4 -17.69 -11.61 -19.42
C SER A 4 -16.34 -11.35 -20.11
N THR A 5 -15.74 -12.40 -20.68
CA THR A 5 -14.76 -12.25 -21.75
C THR A 5 -15.24 -11.11 -22.63
N PRO A 6 -14.42 -10.08 -22.93
CA PRO A 6 -14.84 -9.04 -23.85
C PRO A 6 -15.38 -9.75 -25.09
N ASP A 7 -16.60 -9.39 -25.48
CA ASP A 7 -17.22 -9.95 -26.71
C ASP A 7 -16.26 -9.58 -27.84
N LEU A 8 -15.46 -10.54 -28.26
CA LEU A 8 -14.58 -10.38 -29.42
C LEU A 8 -15.48 -10.06 -30.62
N PRO A 9 -15.16 -9.03 -31.39
CA PRO A 9 -15.91 -8.69 -32.58
C PRO A 9 -16.03 -9.94 -33.46
N ARG A 10 -17.23 -10.25 -33.98
CA ARG A 10 -17.44 -11.38 -34.87
C ARG A 10 -17.10 -11.07 -36.33
N ASP A 11 -16.96 -9.78 -36.64
CA ASP A 11 -16.58 -9.32 -37.97
C ASP A 11 -15.04 -9.45 -38.14
N PRO A 12 -14.58 -10.13 -39.23
CA PRO A 12 -13.17 -10.28 -39.53
C PRO A 12 -12.39 -8.95 -39.64
N ASP A 13 -13.03 -7.88 -40.11
CA ASP A 13 -12.38 -6.57 -40.26
C ASP A 13 -12.24 -5.84 -38.91
N ASP A 14 -13.16 -6.01 -38.00
CA ASP A 14 -13.07 -5.52 -36.64
C ASP A 14 -12.02 -6.29 -35.82
N LEU A 15 -11.91 -7.61 -36.03
CA LEU A 15 -10.84 -8.44 -35.44
C LEU A 15 -9.45 -8.02 -35.94
N ARG A 16 -9.32 -7.71 -37.24
CA ARG A 16 -8.05 -7.21 -37.81
C ARG A 16 -7.69 -5.84 -37.25
N ARG A 17 -8.68 -4.95 -37.03
CA ARG A 17 -8.48 -3.66 -36.40
C ARG A 17 -8.00 -3.82 -34.95
N LEU A 18 -8.70 -4.63 -34.16
CA LEU A 18 -8.34 -4.92 -32.78
C LEU A 18 -6.94 -5.53 -32.67
N ALA A 19 -6.60 -6.50 -33.54
CA ALA A 19 -5.27 -7.08 -33.60
C ALA A 19 -4.21 -6.04 -33.95
N GLY A 20 -4.50 -5.11 -34.87
CA GLY A 20 -3.60 -4.01 -35.22
C GLY A 20 -3.41 -3.00 -34.08
N ASP A 21 -4.45 -2.72 -33.32
CA ASP A 21 -4.38 -1.85 -32.13
C ASP A 21 -3.54 -2.51 -31.04
N LEU A 22 -3.80 -3.76 -30.69
CA LEU A 22 -3.02 -4.54 -29.73
C LEU A 22 -1.55 -4.67 -30.13
N GLN A 23 -1.27 -4.87 -31.43
CA GLN A 23 0.14 -4.88 -31.91
C GLN A 23 0.84 -3.53 -31.72
N ARG A 24 0.11 -2.41 -31.91
CA ARG A 24 0.66 -1.07 -31.65
C ARG A 24 0.92 -0.84 -30.17
N ASP A 25 0.00 -1.25 -29.30
CA ASP A 25 0.14 -1.13 -27.86
C ASP A 25 1.32 -1.97 -27.34
N VAL A 26 1.45 -3.20 -27.82
CA VAL A 26 2.60 -4.06 -27.50
C VAL A 26 3.91 -3.47 -28.01
N ALA A 27 3.92 -2.87 -29.19
CA ALA A 27 5.12 -2.21 -29.72
C ALA A 27 5.49 -0.98 -28.91
N TRP A 28 4.49 -0.20 -28.52
CA TRP A 28 4.69 0.98 -27.66
C TRP A 28 5.20 0.58 -26.28
N LEU A 29 4.60 -0.40 -25.61
CA LEU A 29 5.05 -0.92 -24.31
C LEU A 29 6.48 -1.46 -24.37
N ARG A 30 6.82 -2.18 -25.45
CA ARG A 30 8.19 -2.67 -25.66
C ARG A 30 9.21 -1.52 -25.81
N ALA A 31 8.83 -0.47 -26.53
CA ALA A 31 9.67 0.72 -26.68
C ALA A 31 9.85 1.45 -25.33
N GLU A 32 8.81 1.55 -24.52
CA GLU A 32 8.87 2.15 -23.19
C GLU A 32 9.77 1.34 -22.23
N VAL A 33 9.61 0.02 -22.20
CA VAL A 33 10.47 -0.87 -21.39
C VAL A 33 11.94 -0.74 -21.84
N HIS A 34 12.19 -0.66 -23.14
CA HIS A 34 13.54 -0.46 -23.66
C HIS A 34 14.14 0.90 -23.28
N ALA A 35 13.35 1.97 -23.35
CA ALA A 35 13.76 3.31 -22.92
C ALA A 35 14.09 3.36 -21.43
N LYS A 36 13.26 2.71 -20.58
CA LYS A 36 13.53 2.57 -19.15
C LYS A 36 14.82 1.80 -18.87
N ALA A 37 15.07 0.70 -19.59
CA ALA A 37 16.29 -0.08 -19.46
C ALA A 37 17.56 0.73 -19.83
N LEU A 38 17.51 1.52 -20.89
CA LEU A 38 18.60 2.43 -21.26
C LEU A 38 18.84 3.52 -20.22
N MET A 39 17.75 4.04 -19.62
CA MET A 39 17.86 5.03 -18.55
C MET A 39 18.53 4.45 -17.31
N ILE A 40 18.15 3.23 -16.90
CA ILE A 40 18.79 2.50 -15.80
C ILE A 40 20.29 2.31 -16.07
N GLU A 41 20.69 1.89 -17.29
CA GLU A 41 22.09 1.74 -17.65
C GLU A 41 22.87 3.06 -17.54
N LYS A 42 22.28 4.16 -18.02
CA LYS A 42 22.87 5.50 -17.91
C LYS A 42 23.07 5.91 -16.45
N LEU A 43 22.05 5.71 -15.59
CA LEU A 43 22.12 6.04 -14.17
C LEU A 43 23.15 5.18 -13.43
N ARG A 44 23.26 3.88 -13.75
CA ARG A 44 24.30 2.99 -13.20
C ARG A 44 25.71 3.43 -13.60
N ALA A 45 25.89 3.90 -14.83
CA ALA A 45 27.18 4.45 -15.26
C ALA A 45 27.53 5.72 -14.47
N GLN A 46 26.59 6.64 -14.28
CA GLN A 46 26.78 7.84 -13.46
C GLN A 46 27.10 7.49 -12.00
N LEU A 47 26.37 6.55 -11.42
CA LEU A 47 26.61 6.04 -10.07
C LEU A 47 28.04 5.48 -9.92
N THR A 48 28.50 4.72 -10.89
CA THR A 48 29.86 4.16 -10.90
C THR A 48 30.93 5.25 -10.90
N VAL A 49 30.74 6.32 -11.66
CA VAL A 49 31.65 7.48 -11.68
C VAL A 49 31.66 8.19 -10.33
N LEU A 50 30.47 8.45 -9.73
CA LEU A 50 30.35 9.09 -8.43
C LEU A 50 30.93 8.24 -7.29
N ARG A 51 30.70 6.93 -7.30
CA ARG A 51 31.33 6.00 -6.33
C ARG A 51 32.85 5.98 -6.43
N ARG A 52 33.42 6.08 -7.63
CA ARG A 52 34.88 6.21 -7.81
C ARG A 52 35.43 7.55 -7.30
N ALA A 53 34.68 8.63 -7.48
CA ALA A 53 35.03 9.95 -6.97
C ALA A 53 35.01 10.05 -5.44
N ARG A 54 34.27 9.16 -4.75
CA ARG A 54 34.17 9.08 -3.28
C ARG A 54 35.48 8.71 -2.58
N PHE A 55 36.48 8.14 -3.26
CA PHE A 55 37.78 7.80 -2.66
C PHE A 55 38.66 9.02 -2.37
N GLY A 56 38.20 10.24 -2.63
CA GLY A 56 38.88 11.47 -2.26
C GLY A 56 37.99 12.43 -1.49
N ARG A 57 38.20 12.64 -0.18
CA ARG A 57 37.50 13.53 0.77
C ARG A 57 35.98 13.58 0.62
N SER A 58 35.30 12.94 1.56
CA SER A 58 33.84 12.89 1.67
C SER A 58 33.20 14.27 1.73
N SER A 59 32.30 14.53 0.79
CA SER A 59 31.36 15.62 0.85
C SER A 59 29.96 15.01 1.03
N GLU A 60 29.25 15.42 2.08
CA GLU A 60 27.84 15.06 2.33
C GLU A 60 26.95 15.24 1.08
N LYS A 61 27.30 16.19 0.21
CA LYS A 61 26.63 16.40 -1.09
C LYS A 61 26.82 15.25 -2.07
N LEU A 62 27.98 14.59 -2.05
CA LEU A 62 28.26 13.46 -2.95
C LEU A 62 27.52 12.20 -2.48
N ASP A 63 27.44 11.98 -1.17
CA ASP A 63 26.68 10.87 -0.60
C ASP A 63 25.18 11.04 -0.87
N ALA A 64 24.64 12.25 -0.74
CA ALA A 64 23.25 12.55 -1.10
C ALA A 64 22.97 12.36 -2.60
N GLN A 65 23.90 12.70 -3.49
CA GLN A 65 23.76 12.46 -4.92
C GLN A 65 23.81 10.98 -5.28
N VAL A 66 24.66 10.20 -4.62
CA VAL A 66 24.71 8.74 -4.79
C VAL A 66 23.40 8.12 -4.35
N GLU A 67 22.91 8.45 -3.15
CA GLU A 67 21.64 7.97 -2.63
C GLU A 67 20.45 8.36 -3.53
N GLN A 68 20.46 9.56 -4.09
CA GLN A 68 19.45 10.03 -5.03
C GLN A 68 19.41 9.20 -6.31
N LEU A 69 20.58 8.94 -6.93
CA LEU A 69 20.67 8.11 -8.14
C LEU A 69 20.26 6.66 -7.87
N GLU A 70 20.63 6.17 -6.71
CA GLU A 70 20.27 4.82 -6.28
C GLU A 70 18.76 4.63 -6.14
N LEU A 71 18.06 5.57 -5.51
CA LEU A 71 16.61 5.54 -5.41
C LEU A 71 15.89 5.70 -6.75
N MET A 72 16.46 6.49 -7.69
CA MET A 72 15.90 6.58 -9.05
C MET A 72 15.99 5.26 -9.80
N ILE A 73 17.09 4.51 -9.63
CA ILE A 73 17.25 3.20 -10.25
C ILE A 73 16.23 2.23 -9.65
N ASP A 74 16.14 2.16 -8.33
CA ASP A 74 15.20 1.29 -7.61
C ASP A 74 13.76 1.51 -8.09
N ASP A 75 13.34 2.78 -8.25
CA ASP A 75 11.99 3.12 -8.69
C ASP A 75 11.71 2.72 -10.15
N LEU A 76 12.67 2.92 -11.05
CA LEU A 76 12.53 2.49 -12.43
C LEU A 76 12.44 0.96 -12.54
N GLU A 77 13.16 0.22 -11.68
CA GLU A 77 13.11 -1.23 -11.61
C GLU A 77 11.80 -1.73 -11.00
N GLU A 78 11.29 -1.08 -9.94
CA GLU A 78 9.95 -1.35 -9.40
C GLU A 78 8.87 -1.15 -10.47
N GLY A 79 8.92 -0.04 -11.23
CA GLY A 79 7.95 0.23 -12.29
C GLY A 79 8.03 -0.73 -13.47
N ALA A 80 9.22 -1.21 -13.81
CA ALA A 80 9.38 -2.25 -14.84
C ALA A 80 8.79 -3.59 -14.36
N ALA A 81 9.00 -3.95 -13.09
CA ALA A 81 8.47 -5.17 -12.49
C ALA A 81 6.94 -5.14 -12.37
N GLU A 82 6.37 -3.99 -11.98
CA GLU A 82 4.91 -3.77 -11.94
C GLU A 82 4.28 -3.98 -13.32
N THR A 83 4.87 -3.38 -14.36
CA THR A 83 4.39 -3.55 -15.74
C THR A 83 4.41 -5.01 -16.20
N LEU A 84 5.45 -5.76 -15.84
CA LEU A 84 5.56 -7.19 -16.15
C LEU A 84 4.55 -8.02 -15.37
N ALA A 85 4.27 -7.68 -14.10
CA ALA A 85 3.28 -8.38 -13.30
C ALA A 85 1.85 -8.17 -13.84
N HIS A 86 1.49 -6.95 -14.25
CA HIS A 86 0.20 -6.68 -14.89
C HIS A 86 0.05 -7.46 -16.20
N ALA A 87 1.10 -7.47 -17.03
CA ALA A 87 1.08 -8.24 -18.28
C ALA A 87 0.93 -9.76 -18.06
N ALA A 88 1.47 -10.30 -16.96
CA ALA A 88 1.31 -11.71 -16.60
C ALA A 88 -0.10 -12.04 -16.06
N ILE A 89 -0.76 -11.08 -15.40
CA ILE A 89 -2.13 -11.24 -14.88
C ILE A 89 -3.16 -11.18 -16.03
N GLU A 90 -2.88 -10.40 -17.06
CA GLU A 90 -3.78 -10.21 -18.22
C GLU A 90 -3.59 -11.25 -19.33
N ALA A 91 -2.50 -12.03 -19.32
CA ALA A 91 -2.26 -13.06 -20.33
C ALA A 91 -3.07 -14.34 -20.01
N PRO A 92 -3.91 -14.82 -20.91
CA PRO A 92 -4.48 -16.16 -20.78
C PRO A 92 -3.36 -17.20 -20.94
N ASP A 93 -3.46 -18.32 -20.21
CA ASP A 93 -2.55 -19.47 -20.30
C ASP A 93 -2.29 -19.83 -21.77
N ALA A 94 -1.15 -19.41 -22.29
CA ALA A 94 -0.66 -19.81 -23.60
C ALA A 94 0.50 -20.79 -23.42
N ASP A 95 0.19 -22.03 -23.13
CA ASP A 95 1.06 -23.16 -23.41
C ASP A 95 0.95 -23.49 -24.91
N GLU A 96 1.65 -22.73 -25.75
CA GLU A 96 2.11 -23.18 -27.06
C GLU A 96 3.18 -22.22 -27.59
N ALA A 97 4.42 -22.63 -27.39
CA ALA A 97 5.57 -21.96 -27.97
C ALA A 97 5.66 -22.24 -29.45
N ALA A 98 5.20 -21.31 -30.29
CA ALA A 98 5.60 -21.26 -31.67
C ALA A 98 6.98 -20.61 -31.78
N GLU A 99 7.98 -21.38 -32.21
CA GLU A 99 9.29 -20.89 -32.61
C GLU A 99 9.14 -19.95 -33.82
N ILE A 100 9.31 -18.65 -33.60
CA ILE A 100 9.49 -17.69 -34.68
C ILE A 100 10.98 -17.31 -34.73
N SER A 101 11.68 -17.84 -35.71
CA SER A 101 13.02 -17.45 -36.09
C SER A 101 13.00 -16.04 -36.71
N GLY A 102 13.51 -15.06 -35.98
CA GLY A 102 13.77 -13.71 -36.45
C GLY A 102 15.29 -13.38 -36.35
N PRO A 103 15.81 -12.39 -37.10
CA PRO A 103 17.25 -12.27 -37.38
C PRO A 103 18.06 -11.93 -36.12
N SER A 104 19.18 -12.62 -36.01
CA SER A 104 20.24 -12.57 -35.01
C SER A 104 20.66 -11.13 -34.62
N SER A 105 20.10 -10.65 -33.52
CA SER A 105 20.79 -9.64 -32.71
C SER A 105 21.70 -10.36 -31.71
N LYS A 106 22.94 -9.89 -31.57
CA LYS A 106 23.96 -10.47 -30.67
C LYS A 106 23.36 -10.75 -29.30
N LYS A 107 23.19 -12.04 -28.98
CA LYS A 107 22.70 -12.52 -27.68
C LYS A 107 23.56 -11.90 -26.58
N ARG A 108 23.04 -10.93 -25.84
CA ARG A 108 23.55 -10.62 -24.51
C ARG A 108 23.51 -11.94 -23.73
N LYS A 109 24.67 -12.39 -23.22
CA LYS A 109 24.71 -13.53 -22.30
C LYS A 109 23.72 -13.21 -21.17
N PRO A 110 22.73 -14.08 -20.90
CA PRO A 110 21.91 -13.89 -19.73
C PRO A 110 22.86 -13.77 -18.55
N SER A 111 22.67 -12.76 -17.71
CA SER A 111 23.38 -12.65 -16.44
C SER A 111 23.14 -13.98 -15.73
N LEU A 112 24.19 -14.83 -15.64
CA LEU A 112 24.14 -16.07 -14.87
C LEU A 112 23.75 -15.62 -13.45
N ARG A 113 22.52 -15.92 -13.05
CA ARG A 113 22.09 -15.70 -11.68
C ARG A 113 23.07 -16.50 -10.81
N ALA A 114 23.75 -15.81 -9.90
CA ALA A 114 24.63 -16.49 -8.96
C ALA A 114 23.85 -17.63 -8.26
N PRO A 115 24.42 -18.82 -8.08
CA PRO A 115 23.77 -19.90 -7.33
C PRO A 115 23.42 -19.40 -5.93
N LEU A 116 22.35 -19.96 -5.36
CA LEU A 116 22.04 -19.69 -3.96
C LEU A 116 23.15 -20.27 -3.06
N PRO A 117 23.46 -19.60 -1.92
CA PRO A 117 24.54 -20.06 -1.03
C PRO A 117 24.30 -21.49 -0.51
N ASP A 118 25.33 -22.35 -0.59
CA ASP A 118 25.24 -23.77 -0.21
C ASP A 118 25.06 -24.00 1.29
N HIS A 119 25.39 -23.01 2.13
CA HIS A 119 25.25 -23.11 3.59
C HIS A 119 23.80 -22.98 4.08
N LEU A 120 22.87 -22.61 3.20
CA LEU A 120 21.46 -22.44 3.60
C LEU A 120 20.78 -23.80 3.79
N PRO A 121 19.94 -23.96 4.83
CA PRO A 121 19.07 -25.12 4.97
C PRO A 121 18.24 -25.29 3.70
N THR A 122 18.22 -26.51 3.16
CA THR A 122 17.50 -26.83 1.93
C THR A 122 16.31 -27.72 2.25
N GLU A 123 15.12 -27.28 1.87
CA GLU A 123 13.91 -28.09 1.88
C GLU A 123 13.61 -28.53 0.45
N THR A 124 13.46 -29.84 0.23
CA THR A 124 13.15 -30.39 -1.09
C THR A 124 11.68 -30.76 -1.16
N ILE A 125 10.93 -30.15 -2.08
CA ILE A 125 9.52 -30.46 -2.36
C ILE A 125 9.45 -31.20 -3.69
N VAL A 126 9.04 -32.47 -3.65
CA VAL A 126 8.86 -33.29 -4.85
C VAL A 126 7.40 -33.24 -5.26
N HIS A 127 7.14 -32.75 -6.47
CA HIS A 127 5.81 -32.76 -7.08
C HIS A 127 5.65 -34.03 -7.89
N GLU A 128 4.80 -34.92 -7.41
CA GLU A 128 4.58 -36.21 -8.07
C GLU A 128 3.91 -36.03 -9.44
N ALA A 129 4.34 -36.82 -10.41
CA ALA A 129 3.71 -36.86 -11.72
C ALA A 129 2.33 -37.55 -11.62
N PRO A 130 1.40 -37.26 -12.57
CA PRO A 130 0.11 -37.94 -12.60
C PRO A 130 0.25 -39.46 -12.66
N CYS A 131 -0.57 -40.18 -11.89
CA CYS A 131 -0.57 -41.63 -11.86
C CYS A 131 -1.19 -42.30 -13.11
N VAL A 132 -1.95 -41.50 -13.87
CA VAL A 132 -2.65 -42.00 -15.10
C VAL A 132 -2.25 -41.10 -16.26
N CYS A 133 -1.95 -41.70 -17.42
CA CYS A 133 -1.62 -40.97 -18.63
C CYS A 133 -2.85 -40.22 -19.15
N PRO A 134 -2.82 -38.89 -19.29
CA PRO A 134 -3.99 -38.13 -19.77
C PRO A 134 -4.36 -38.45 -21.23
N THR A 135 -3.45 -39.03 -21.99
CA THR A 135 -3.67 -39.34 -23.43
C THR A 135 -4.23 -40.74 -23.64
N CYS A 136 -3.78 -41.77 -22.93
CA CYS A 136 -4.19 -43.15 -23.19
C CYS A 136 -4.72 -43.90 -21.96
N GLY A 137 -4.81 -43.29 -20.79
CA GLY A 137 -5.27 -43.93 -19.55
C GLY A 137 -4.29 -44.97 -18.96
N GLY A 138 -3.09 -45.12 -19.52
CA GLY A 138 -2.11 -46.10 -19.03
C GLY A 138 -1.51 -45.68 -17.69
N GLU A 139 -1.25 -46.68 -16.80
CA GLU A 139 -0.70 -46.45 -15.42
C GLU A 139 0.79 -46.81 -15.31
N LYS A 140 1.43 -47.28 -16.38
CA LYS A 140 2.85 -47.66 -16.37
C LYS A 140 3.73 -46.54 -16.90
N PHE A 141 4.51 -45.92 -16.04
CA PHE A 141 5.44 -44.84 -16.37
C PHE A 141 6.90 -45.27 -16.23
N GLY A 142 7.79 -44.62 -17.01
CA GLY A 142 9.23 -44.68 -16.85
C GLY A 142 9.77 -43.30 -16.49
N ARG A 143 10.59 -43.17 -15.47
CA ARG A 143 11.23 -41.89 -15.11
C ARG A 143 12.29 -41.54 -16.16
N ILE A 144 12.20 -40.37 -16.76
CA ILE A 144 13.12 -39.86 -17.81
C ILE A 144 13.94 -38.65 -17.35
N GLY A 145 13.63 -38.07 -16.19
CA GLY A 145 14.31 -36.92 -15.61
C GLY A 145 13.48 -36.18 -14.58
N ALA A 146 13.97 -35.05 -14.14
CA ALA A 146 13.25 -34.10 -13.29
C ALA A 146 13.68 -32.68 -13.67
N ASP A 147 12.74 -31.74 -13.58
CA ASP A 147 13.07 -30.32 -13.57
C ASP A 147 13.16 -29.87 -12.12
N GLU A 148 14.23 -29.13 -11.81
CA GLU A 148 14.48 -28.60 -10.47
C GLU A 148 14.46 -27.08 -10.52
N ARG A 149 13.83 -26.49 -9.48
CA ARG A 149 13.80 -25.05 -9.31
C ARG A 149 14.04 -24.70 -7.85
N GLU A 150 14.97 -23.77 -7.64
CA GLU A 150 15.30 -23.25 -6.32
C GLU A 150 14.51 -21.96 -6.04
N VAL A 151 13.94 -21.88 -4.84
CA VAL A 151 13.29 -20.69 -4.30
C VAL A 151 13.96 -20.32 -2.98
N LEU A 152 14.28 -19.04 -2.79
CA LEU A 152 14.80 -18.53 -1.53
C LEU A 152 13.64 -18.09 -0.65
N GLU A 153 13.51 -18.71 0.53
CA GLU A 153 12.45 -18.37 1.48
C GLU A 153 13.05 -17.77 2.76
N TYR A 154 12.33 -16.82 3.36
CA TYR A 154 12.68 -16.23 4.64
C TYR A 154 11.92 -16.94 5.77
N VAL A 155 12.66 -17.45 6.73
CA VAL A 155 12.12 -17.95 7.99
C VAL A 155 12.59 -16.99 9.07
N PRO A 156 11.75 -16.59 10.07
CA PRO A 156 12.21 -15.68 11.11
C PRO A 156 13.58 -16.08 11.66
N SER A 157 14.53 -15.13 11.59
CA SER A 157 15.94 -15.28 11.97
C SER A 157 16.89 -15.99 10.98
N HIS A 158 16.43 -16.60 9.89
CA HIS A 158 17.32 -17.18 8.87
C HIS A 158 16.64 -17.34 7.51
N PHE A 159 17.45 -17.50 6.47
CA PHE A 159 16.99 -17.88 5.14
C PHE A 159 17.01 -19.39 4.96
N LYS A 160 16.09 -19.92 4.17
CA LYS A 160 16.13 -21.30 3.69
C LYS A 160 16.04 -21.34 2.16
N ARG A 161 16.60 -22.38 1.58
CA ARG A 161 16.47 -22.69 0.16
C ARG A 161 15.41 -23.77 -0.02
N VAL A 162 14.37 -23.47 -0.82
CA VAL A 162 13.33 -24.44 -1.18
C VAL A 162 13.62 -24.93 -2.59
N LEU A 163 13.86 -26.23 -2.75
CA LEU A 163 14.11 -26.88 -4.02
C LEU A 163 12.84 -27.59 -4.50
N HIS A 164 12.20 -27.03 -5.55
CA HIS A 164 11.06 -27.69 -6.20
C HIS A 164 11.55 -28.65 -7.26
N VAL A 165 11.36 -29.95 -7.03
CA VAL A 165 11.72 -31.01 -7.98
C VAL A 165 10.46 -31.56 -8.64
N ARG A 166 10.43 -31.57 -9.96
CA ARG A 166 9.34 -32.12 -10.77
C ARG A 166 9.87 -33.25 -11.66
N PRO A 167 9.68 -34.52 -11.29
CA PRO A 167 10.07 -35.65 -12.10
C PRO A 167 9.35 -35.64 -13.45
N LYS A 168 10.09 -35.96 -14.51
CA LYS A 168 9.54 -36.20 -15.85
C LYS A 168 9.35 -37.70 -16.01
N MET A 169 8.15 -38.11 -16.34
CA MET A 169 7.78 -39.52 -16.51
C MET A 169 7.32 -39.74 -17.96
N SER A 170 7.79 -40.85 -18.55
CA SER A 170 7.27 -41.28 -19.86
C SER A 170 6.28 -42.42 -19.66
N CYS A 171 5.13 -42.31 -20.30
CA CYS A 171 4.14 -43.37 -20.37
C CYS A 171 4.68 -44.49 -21.24
N ARG A 172 4.80 -45.73 -20.71
CA ARG A 172 5.33 -46.86 -21.44
C ARG A 172 4.38 -47.39 -22.52
N ALA A 173 3.10 -46.97 -22.49
CA ALA A 173 2.11 -47.43 -23.46
C ALA A 173 2.02 -46.50 -24.70
N CYS A 174 2.17 -45.19 -24.53
CA CYS A 174 2.01 -44.22 -25.64
C CYS A 174 3.16 -43.21 -25.73
N GLU A 175 4.24 -43.38 -24.95
CA GLU A 175 5.45 -42.55 -24.92
C GLU A 175 5.22 -41.07 -24.52
N THR A 176 3.99 -40.70 -24.19
CA THR A 176 3.68 -39.33 -23.75
C THR A 176 4.45 -38.98 -22.47
N ILE A 177 5.09 -37.81 -22.48
CA ILE A 177 5.78 -37.28 -21.31
C ILE A 177 4.77 -36.58 -20.41
N VAL A 178 4.75 -36.93 -19.13
CA VAL A 178 3.92 -36.31 -18.10
C VAL A 178 4.81 -35.76 -16.99
N GLN A 179 4.43 -34.60 -16.48
CA GLN A 179 5.12 -33.93 -15.39
C GLN A 179 4.09 -33.14 -14.57
N ALA A 180 4.30 -33.02 -13.25
CA ALA A 180 3.46 -32.15 -12.43
C ALA A 180 3.60 -30.69 -12.88
N PRO A 181 2.53 -29.89 -12.85
CA PRO A 181 2.62 -28.45 -13.10
C PRO A 181 3.54 -27.80 -12.07
N MET A 182 4.20 -26.70 -12.46
CA MET A 182 4.94 -25.89 -11.50
C MET A 182 3.94 -25.20 -10.56
N PRO A 183 4.13 -25.21 -9.23
CA PRO A 183 3.34 -24.37 -8.34
C PRO A 183 3.41 -22.91 -8.77
N THR A 184 2.31 -22.21 -8.71
CA THR A 184 2.27 -20.79 -9.02
C THR A 184 3.10 -20.04 -8.00
N LEU A 185 4.11 -19.32 -8.47
CA LEU A 185 4.96 -18.49 -7.63
C LEU A 185 4.49 -17.03 -7.73
N PRO A 186 4.61 -16.23 -6.66
CA PRO A 186 4.21 -14.82 -6.68
C PRO A 186 4.87 -14.00 -7.79
N ILE A 187 6.10 -14.36 -8.13
CA ILE A 187 6.84 -13.80 -9.26
C ILE A 187 7.18 -14.97 -10.19
N GLU A 188 6.58 -15.00 -11.37
CA GLU A 188 6.87 -16.00 -12.40
C GLU A 188 8.37 -16.00 -12.70
N LYS A 189 9.00 -17.14 -12.77
CA LYS A 189 10.46 -17.26 -12.94
C LYS A 189 11.30 -16.51 -11.88
N GLY A 190 10.69 -15.97 -10.81
CA GLY A 190 11.36 -15.34 -9.67
C GLY A 190 12.02 -16.36 -8.74
N ARG A 191 12.88 -15.87 -7.84
CA ARG A 191 13.48 -16.70 -6.76
C ARG A 191 12.91 -16.42 -5.37
N PRO A 192 12.27 -15.24 -5.07
CA PRO A 192 11.76 -15.03 -3.74
C PRO A 192 10.52 -15.88 -3.49
N GLY A 193 10.47 -16.51 -2.33
CA GLY A 193 9.26 -17.12 -1.80
C GLY A 193 8.32 -16.08 -1.21
N PRO A 194 7.05 -16.47 -0.94
CA PRO A 194 6.04 -15.56 -0.39
C PRO A 194 6.45 -14.89 0.92
N ALA A 195 7.05 -15.62 1.86
CA ALA A 195 7.48 -15.07 3.13
C ALA A 195 8.63 -14.07 2.98
N LEU A 196 9.57 -14.29 2.05
CA LEU A 196 10.63 -13.32 1.77
C LEU A 196 10.07 -12.02 1.17
N LEU A 197 9.08 -12.11 0.27
CA LEU A 197 8.41 -10.93 -0.28
C LEU A 197 7.68 -10.14 0.80
N ALA A 198 6.94 -10.84 1.67
CA ALA A 198 6.25 -10.24 2.80
C ALA A 198 7.23 -9.54 3.75
N HIS A 199 8.32 -10.21 4.12
CA HIS A 199 9.36 -9.67 4.99
C HIS A 199 9.99 -8.38 4.43
N VAL A 200 10.36 -8.36 3.14
CA VAL A 200 10.92 -7.17 2.49
C VAL A 200 9.91 -6.01 2.49
N ALA A 201 8.63 -6.29 2.22
CA ALA A 201 7.59 -5.26 2.21
C ALA A 201 7.31 -4.71 3.62
N VAL A 202 7.13 -5.58 4.62
CA VAL A 202 6.85 -5.16 6.01
C VAL A 202 8.05 -4.42 6.58
N SER A 203 9.26 -4.93 6.41
CA SER A 203 10.48 -4.22 6.83
C SER A 203 10.57 -2.81 6.23
N LYS A 204 10.15 -2.63 4.95
CA LYS A 204 10.17 -1.31 4.31
C LYS A 204 9.06 -0.39 4.81
N PHE A 205 7.82 -0.85 4.87
CA PHE A 205 6.64 0.00 5.08
C PHE A 205 6.13 0.02 6.53
N CYS A 206 6.40 -1.02 7.32
CA CYS A 206 6.03 -1.10 8.72
C CYS A 206 7.20 -0.74 9.65
N ASP A 207 8.41 -1.31 9.39
CA ASP A 207 9.60 -1.13 10.22
C ASP A 207 10.49 0.02 9.72
N HIS A 208 10.11 0.65 8.61
CA HIS A 208 10.79 1.80 8.00
C HIS A 208 12.25 1.55 7.60
N LEU A 209 12.62 0.31 7.26
CA LEU A 209 13.95 -0.08 6.81
C LEU A 209 14.08 0.14 5.30
N PRO A 210 14.92 1.08 4.83
CA PRO A 210 15.21 1.24 3.41
C PRO A 210 15.83 -0.03 2.80
N LEU A 211 15.59 -0.27 1.52
CA LEU A 211 16.06 -1.50 0.85
C LEU A 211 17.59 -1.66 0.89
N HIS A 212 18.37 -0.57 0.87
CA HIS A 212 19.82 -0.65 1.00
C HIS A 212 20.25 -1.19 2.37
N ARG A 213 19.58 -0.78 3.47
CA ARG A 213 19.86 -1.33 4.80
C ARG A 213 19.44 -2.79 4.92
N GLN A 214 18.33 -3.18 4.28
CA GLN A 214 17.93 -4.58 4.20
C GLN A 214 18.98 -5.42 3.45
N ALA A 215 19.50 -4.91 2.30
CA ALA A 215 20.58 -5.56 1.57
C ALA A 215 21.81 -5.80 2.44
N ASP A 216 22.23 -4.80 3.23
CA ASP A 216 23.35 -4.91 4.16
C ASP A 216 23.07 -5.92 5.31
N ILE A 217 21.83 -5.98 5.80
CA ILE A 217 21.42 -6.94 6.84
C ILE A 217 21.50 -8.36 6.29
N TYR A 218 20.97 -8.61 5.09
CA TYR A 218 20.97 -9.94 4.46
C TYR A 218 22.39 -10.37 4.06
N ALA A 219 23.22 -9.44 3.59
CA ALA A 219 24.62 -9.73 3.29
C ALA A 219 25.41 -10.22 4.52
N ARG A 220 25.13 -9.69 5.73
CA ARG A 220 25.71 -10.19 6.98
C ARG A 220 25.26 -11.61 7.34
N GLN A 221 24.11 -12.04 6.82
CA GLN A 221 23.60 -13.40 6.95
C GLN A 221 24.08 -14.33 5.82
N GLY A 222 25.02 -13.86 4.98
CA GLY A 222 25.59 -14.63 3.86
C GLY A 222 24.69 -14.65 2.61
N VAL A 223 23.61 -13.86 2.57
CA VAL A 223 22.68 -13.80 1.42
C VAL A 223 22.79 -12.43 0.76
N ALA A 224 23.47 -12.36 -0.37
CA ALA A 224 23.62 -11.12 -1.14
C ALA A 224 22.40 -10.91 -2.06
N ILE A 225 21.58 -9.93 -1.74
CA ILE A 225 20.44 -9.51 -2.54
C ILE A 225 20.61 -8.02 -2.85
N ASP A 226 20.72 -7.69 -4.14
CA ASP A 226 20.76 -6.29 -4.55
C ASP A 226 19.46 -5.58 -4.20
N ARG A 227 19.56 -4.32 -3.75
CA ARG A 227 18.40 -3.47 -3.48
C ARG A 227 17.51 -3.29 -4.70
N SER A 228 18.08 -3.21 -5.91
CA SER A 228 17.37 -3.12 -7.18
C SER A 228 16.47 -4.33 -7.45
N VAL A 229 16.92 -5.52 -7.04
CA VAL A 229 16.13 -6.75 -7.11
C VAL A 229 14.95 -6.68 -6.13
N MET A 230 15.19 -6.22 -4.90
CA MET A 230 14.12 -6.03 -3.92
C MET A 230 13.14 -4.94 -4.33
N ALA A 231 13.61 -3.86 -4.98
CA ALA A 231 12.75 -2.85 -5.56
C ALA A 231 11.81 -3.44 -6.62
N GLY A 232 12.33 -4.28 -7.52
CA GLY A 232 11.52 -5.04 -8.47
C GLY A 232 10.47 -5.95 -7.79
N TRP A 233 10.83 -6.59 -6.66
CA TRP A 233 9.88 -7.40 -5.90
C TRP A 233 8.73 -6.58 -5.32
N ILE A 234 9.01 -5.37 -4.80
CA ILE A 234 7.98 -4.44 -4.32
C ILE A 234 7.02 -4.04 -5.44
N GLY A 235 7.55 -3.79 -6.66
CA GLY A 235 6.71 -3.50 -7.83
C GLY A 235 5.76 -4.63 -8.18
N HIS A 236 6.26 -5.87 -8.26
CA HIS A 236 5.43 -7.06 -8.52
C HIS A 236 4.40 -7.30 -7.43
N LEU A 237 4.80 -7.15 -6.16
CA LEU A 237 3.90 -7.33 -5.03
C LEU A 237 2.75 -6.32 -5.03
N ALA A 238 3.04 -5.04 -5.31
CA ALA A 238 2.02 -4.01 -5.41
C ALA A 238 1.00 -4.32 -6.51
N ALA A 239 1.47 -4.72 -7.71
CA ALA A 239 0.60 -5.11 -8.81
C ALA A 239 -0.26 -6.35 -8.47
N LEU A 240 0.35 -7.38 -7.88
CA LEU A 240 -0.35 -8.61 -7.49
C LEU A 240 -1.48 -8.35 -6.48
N LEU A 241 -1.28 -7.39 -5.57
CA LEU A 241 -2.21 -7.12 -4.46
C LEU A 241 -3.15 -5.92 -4.73
N GLU A 242 -3.07 -5.27 -5.88
CA GLU A 242 -3.87 -4.08 -6.22
C GLU A 242 -5.37 -4.34 -6.11
N LEU A 243 -5.85 -5.50 -6.56
CA LEU A 243 -7.26 -5.88 -6.48
C LEU A 243 -7.77 -5.95 -5.03
N LEU A 244 -6.95 -6.38 -4.07
CA LEU A 244 -7.32 -6.38 -2.65
C LEU A 244 -7.37 -4.95 -2.10
N SER A 245 -6.41 -4.10 -2.48
CA SER A 245 -6.43 -2.68 -2.14
C SER A 245 -7.71 -1.99 -2.64
N ALA A 246 -8.14 -2.27 -3.88
CA ALA A 246 -9.38 -1.75 -4.45
C ALA A 246 -10.65 -2.26 -3.72
N ARG A 247 -10.61 -3.45 -3.14
CA ARG A 247 -11.72 -3.96 -2.30
C ARG A 247 -11.77 -3.27 -0.95
N ILE A 248 -10.62 -3.00 -0.33
CA ILE A 248 -10.52 -2.20 0.89
C ILE A 248 -11.03 -0.77 0.63
N GLU A 249 -10.64 -0.15 -0.49
CA GLU A 249 -11.15 1.15 -0.91
C GLU A 249 -12.68 1.19 -0.95
N ARG A 250 -13.32 0.21 -1.59
CA ARG A 250 -14.78 0.12 -1.63
C ARG A 250 -15.40 -0.02 -0.25
N HIS A 251 -14.80 -0.83 0.63
CA HIS A 251 -15.24 -1.01 1.99
C HIS A 251 -15.16 0.30 2.79
N VAL A 252 -14.05 1.03 2.67
CA VAL A 252 -13.87 2.34 3.33
C VAL A 252 -14.90 3.33 2.81
N ARG A 253 -15.06 3.47 1.50
CA ARG A 253 -16.00 4.41 0.88
C ARG A 253 -17.47 4.15 1.21
N ALA A 254 -17.83 2.94 1.61
CA ALA A 254 -19.17 2.59 2.04
C ALA A 254 -19.50 3.06 3.46
N GLY A 255 -18.53 3.62 4.20
CA GLY A 255 -18.74 4.15 5.55
C GLY A 255 -19.56 5.44 5.55
N SER A 256 -20.45 5.59 6.53
CA SER A 256 -21.29 6.78 6.71
C SER A 256 -20.62 7.92 7.49
N ALA A 257 -19.52 7.62 8.17
CA ALA A 257 -18.69 8.58 8.91
C ALA A 257 -17.22 8.21 8.68
N LEU A 258 -16.54 9.01 7.87
CA LEU A 258 -15.15 8.78 7.47
C LEU A 258 -14.22 9.79 8.13
N HIS A 259 -12.96 9.40 8.23
CA HIS A 259 -11.87 10.27 8.62
C HIS A 259 -10.92 10.43 7.43
N ALA A 260 -10.52 11.65 7.09
CA ALA A 260 -9.55 11.88 6.02
C ALA A 260 -8.48 12.88 6.43
N ASP A 261 -7.28 12.65 5.90
CA ASP A 261 -6.13 13.53 6.09
C ASP A 261 -5.12 13.33 4.96
N ASP A 262 -4.11 14.21 4.86
CA ASP A 262 -3.03 14.07 3.91
C ASP A 262 -1.67 14.40 4.51
N THR A 263 -0.62 13.79 3.97
CA THR A 263 0.75 14.09 4.39
C THR A 263 1.64 14.35 3.18
N PRO A 264 2.57 15.34 3.26
CA PRO A 264 3.52 15.57 2.17
C PRO A 264 4.51 14.41 2.06
N VAL A 265 4.82 14.02 0.84
CA VAL A 265 5.88 13.07 0.53
C VAL A 265 6.83 13.73 -0.47
N PRO A 266 8.11 13.93 -0.14
CA PRO A 266 9.10 14.32 -1.13
C PRO A 266 9.20 13.25 -2.21
N VAL A 267 9.25 13.66 -3.47
CA VAL A 267 9.34 12.76 -4.63
C VAL A 267 10.45 13.29 -5.54
N LEU A 268 11.29 12.40 -6.04
CA LEU A 268 12.31 12.79 -7.00
C LEU A 268 11.68 13.38 -8.27
N ASP A 269 12.26 14.47 -8.74
CA ASP A 269 11.86 15.15 -9.97
C ASP A 269 13.08 15.24 -10.89
N PRO A 270 13.33 14.20 -11.73
CA PRO A 270 14.49 14.14 -12.57
C PRO A 270 14.63 15.38 -13.47
N GLY A 271 15.82 15.94 -13.52
CA GLY A 271 16.13 17.14 -14.31
C GLY A 271 16.02 18.46 -13.55
N ARG A 272 15.40 18.51 -12.36
CA ARG A 272 15.27 19.75 -11.57
C ARG A 272 16.28 19.92 -10.43
N GLY A 273 17.08 18.90 -10.13
CA GLY A 273 18.06 18.92 -9.03
C GLY A 273 17.45 19.05 -7.63
N ARG A 274 16.13 18.90 -7.51
CA ARG A 274 15.39 18.95 -6.23
C ARG A 274 14.17 18.02 -6.28
N THR A 275 13.68 17.61 -5.10
CA THR A 275 12.42 16.87 -5.00
C THR A 275 11.22 17.80 -5.23
N LYS A 276 10.14 17.25 -5.79
CA LYS A 276 8.80 17.85 -5.73
C LYS A 276 8.06 17.32 -4.49
N THR A 277 7.00 18.01 -4.09
CA THR A 277 6.17 17.58 -2.97
C THR A 277 4.91 16.91 -3.50
N GLY A 278 4.89 15.58 -3.51
CA GLY A 278 3.68 14.77 -3.66
C GLY A 278 2.91 14.67 -2.35
N ARG A 279 1.77 13.99 -2.37
CA ARG A 279 0.91 13.76 -1.21
C ARG A 279 0.48 12.30 -1.13
N LEU A 280 0.48 11.76 0.08
CA LEU A 280 -0.27 10.57 0.42
C LEU A 280 -1.51 10.99 1.21
N TRP A 281 -2.66 10.68 0.66
CA TRP A 281 -3.97 10.90 1.24
C TRP A 281 -4.44 9.63 1.91
N THR A 282 -5.16 9.74 3.01
CA THR A 282 -5.81 8.60 3.65
C THR A 282 -7.27 8.87 3.90
N ALA A 283 -8.09 7.83 3.74
CA ALA A 283 -9.46 7.76 4.23
C ALA A 283 -9.59 6.55 5.16
N VAL A 284 -10.16 6.74 6.32
CA VAL A 284 -10.31 5.69 7.35
C VAL A 284 -11.77 5.52 7.71
N ARG A 285 -12.21 4.26 7.73
CA ARG A 285 -13.46 3.82 8.33
C ARG A 285 -13.14 3.09 9.62
N ASP A 286 -13.49 3.67 10.75
CA ASP A 286 -13.33 3.06 12.07
C ASP A 286 -14.60 3.31 12.90
N GLU A 287 -15.46 2.34 12.94
CA GLU A 287 -16.77 2.40 13.60
C GLU A 287 -16.74 1.80 15.02
N ARG A 288 -15.59 1.30 15.48
CA ARG A 288 -15.42 0.70 16.82
C ARG A 288 -15.75 1.68 17.96
N PRO A 289 -15.46 2.99 17.85
CA PRO A 289 -15.78 3.94 18.92
C PRO A 289 -17.28 4.00 19.28
N PHE A 290 -18.17 3.64 18.36
CA PHE A 290 -19.61 3.58 18.64
C PHE A 290 -20.18 2.15 18.65
N GLY A 291 -19.33 1.16 18.96
CA GLY A 291 -19.73 -0.23 19.20
C GLY A 291 -20.10 -1.03 17.96
N SER A 292 -19.78 -0.54 16.76
CA SER A 292 -20.02 -1.29 15.51
C SER A 292 -19.03 -2.46 15.38
N THR A 293 -19.50 -3.56 14.81
CA THR A 293 -18.70 -4.75 14.47
C THR A 293 -18.14 -4.72 13.06
N VAL A 294 -18.40 -3.66 12.32
CA VAL A 294 -17.87 -3.48 10.97
C VAL A 294 -16.33 -3.37 11.04
N PRO A 295 -15.59 -4.17 10.24
CA PRO A 295 -14.15 -4.15 10.27
C PRO A 295 -13.59 -2.77 9.97
N PRO A 296 -12.65 -2.25 10.78
CA PRO A 296 -11.97 -0.99 10.48
C PRO A 296 -11.02 -1.17 9.31
N ALA A 297 -10.88 -0.13 8.49
CA ALA A 297 -9.98 -0.15 7.36
C ALA A 297 -9.45 1.24 7.03
N ALA A 298 -8.25 1.29 6.48
CA ALA A 298 -7.61 2.51 5.97
C ALA A 298 -7.27 2.34 4.49
N PHE A 299 -7.65 3.30 3.69
CA PHE A 299 -7.30 3.37 2.27
C PHE A 299 -6.39 4.57 2.03
N TYR A 300 -5.32 4.35 1.24
CA TYR A 300 -4.37 5.38 0.87
C TYR A 300 -4.37 5.61 -0.62
N SER A 301 -4.16 6.86 -1.02
CA SER A 301 -4.00 7.28 -2.41
C SER A 301 -2.86 8.26 -2.53
N TYR A 302 -2.11 8.16 -3.62
CA TYR A 302 -1.01 9.08 -3.92
C TYR A 302 -1.43 10.13 -4.94
N SER A 303 -0.92 11.37 -4.76
CA SER A 303 -1.02 12.42 -5.78
C SER A 303 0.28 13.22 -5.92
N PRO A 304 0.57 13.76 -7.12
CA PRO A 304 1.79 14.53 -7.37
C PRO A 304 1.76 15.94 -6.77
N ASP A 305 0.60 16.41 -6.32
CA ASP A 305 0.38 17.73 -5.72
C ASP A 305 -0.81 17.69 -4.73
N ARG A 306 -1.14 18.84 -4.11
CA ARG A 306 -2.23 18.99 -3.12
C ARG A 306 -3.47 19.66 -3.72
N LYS A 307 -3.84 19.39 -4.97
CA LYS A 307 -5.06 19.95 -5.55
C LYS A 307 -6.32 19.29 -5.01
N ALA A 308 -7.42 20.05 -4.93
CA ALA A 308 -8.72 19.56 -4.46
C ALA A 308 -9.23 18.35 -5.25
N ALA A 309 -8.92 18.25 -6.54
CA ALA A 309 -9.31 17.13 -7.39
C ALA A 309 -8.86 15.76 -6.82
N HIS A 310 -7.70 15.69 -6.14
CA HIS A 310 -7.21 14.46 -5.54
C HIS A 310 -8.00 14.08 -4.28
N ALA A 311 -8.36 15.07 -3.46
CA ALA A 311 -9.24 14.87 -2.30
C ALA A 311 -10.65 14.41 -2.75
N HIS A 312 -11.15 14.99 -3.85
CA HIS A 312 -12.42 14.58 -4.45
C HIS A 312 -12.38 13.14 -5.01
N ALA A 313 -11.25 12.75 -5.62
CA ALA A 313 -11.06 11.39 -6.12
C ALA A 313 -10.99 10.36 -4.97
N LEU A 314 -10.25 10.68 -3.88
CA LEU A 314 -10.20 9.84 -2.68
C LEU A 314 -11.59 9.53 -2.14
N LEU A 315 -12.46 10.54 -2.09
CA LEU A 315 -13.80 10.49 -1.50
C LEU A 315 -14.91 10.33 -2.56
N ALA A 316 -14.55 9.87 -3.77
CA ALA A 316 -15.53 9.66 -4.84
C ALA A 316 -16.61 8.66 -4.40
N GLY A 317 -17.89 9.05 -4.56
CA GLY A 317 -19.03 8.21 -4.17
C GLY A 317 -19.33 8.15 -2.66
N CYS A 318 -18.48 8.69 -1.78
CA CYS A 318 -18.75 8.76 -0.34
C CYS A 318 -19.92 9.68 -0.04
N ARG A 319 -20.73 9.32 0.95
CA ARG A 319 -21.86 10.11 1.49
C ARG A 319 -21.87 10.04 3.00
N GLY A 320 -22.39 11.09 3.64
CA GLY A 320 -22.52 11.15 5.10
C GLY A 320 -21.59 12.17 5.74
N PHE A 321 -20.76 11.78 6.69
CA PHE A 321 -19.92 12.68 7.48
C PHE A 321 -18.44 12.49 7.16
N LEU A 322 -17.69 13.59 7.13
CA LEU A 322 -16.26 13.60 6.95
C LEU A 322 -15.56 14.35 8.10
N HIS A 323 -14.76 13.62 8.88
CA HIS A 323 -13.84 14.20 9.85
C HIS A 323 -12.57 14.62 9.12
N ALA A 324 -12.21 15.90 9.21
CA ALA A 324 -11.02 16.44 8.57
C ALA A 324 -10.43 17.62 9.38
N ASP A 325 -9.20 18.00 9.05
CA ASP A 325 -8.47 19.12 9.67
C ASP A 325 -8.91 20.51 9.20
N GLY A 326 -9.87 20.58 8.28
CA GLY A 326 -10.32 21.82 7.67
C GLY A 326 -9.50 22.25 6.45
N TYR A 327 -8.91 21.33 5.74
CA TYR A 327 -8.31 21.59 4.44
C TYR A 327 -9.33 22.13 3.44
N ALA A 328 -9.02 23.29 2.85
CA ALA A 328 -9.94 23.98 1.94
C ALA A 328 -10.33 23.15 0.70
N GLY A 329 -9.50 22.20 0.28
CA GLY A 329 -9.80 21.31 -0.85
C GLY A 329 -10.99 20.37 -0.63
N PHE A 330 -11.51 20.25 0.59
CA PHE A 330 -12.75 19.52 0.87
C PHE A 330 -14.02 20.40 0.77
N ALA A 331 -13.87 21.72 0.68
CA ALA A 331 -14.98 22.66 0.78
C ALA A 331 -16.12 22.39 -0.22
N ASP A 332 -15.77 22.04 -1.47
CA ASP A 332 -16.77 21.74 -2.51
C ASP A 332 -17.61 20.49 -2.20
N LEU A 333 -17.04 19.54 -1.44
CA LEU A 333 -17.74 18.30 -1.03
C LEU A 333 -18.83 18.57 0.00
N TYR A 334 -18.77 19.71 0.69
CA TYR A 334 -19.74 20.16 1.69
C TYR A 334 -20.84 21.05 1.10
N GLN A 335 -20.74 21.38 -0.19
CA GLN A 335 -21.77 22.15 -0.86
C GLN A 335 -22.93 21.25 -1.32
N PRO A 336 -24.17 21.79 -1.35
CA PRO A 336 -25.31 21.08 -1.89
C PRO A 336 -25.08 20.64 -3.33
N GLU A 337 -25.33 19.38 -3.63
CA GLU A 337 -25.29 18.89 -5.01
C GLU A 337 -26.40 19.55 -5.84
N PRO A 338 -26.12 20.00 -7.08
CA PRO A 338 -27.13 20.65 -7.92
C PRO A 338 -28.37 19.81 -8.19
N THR A 339 -28.21 18.47 -8.17
CA THR A 339 -29.28 17.50 -8.49
C THR A 339 -30.16 17.15 -7.30
N THR A 340 -29.60 17.13 -6.08
CA THR A 340 -30.30 16.66 -4.87
C THR A 340 -30.59 17.79 -3.88
N GLY A 341 -29.91 18.92 -3.99
CA GLY A 341 -29.97 20.02 -3.03
C GLY A 341 -29.37 19.70 -1.65
N VAL A 342 -28.76 18.52 -1.49
CA VAL A 342 -28.16 18.06 -0.23
C VAL A 342 -26.66 17.88 -0.41
N PRO A 343 -25.82 18.31 0.55
CA PRO A 343 -24.39 18.04 0.52
C PRO A 343 -24.10 16.54 0.47
N ARG A 344 -23.12 16.16 -0.35
CA ARG A 344 -22.66 14.77 -0.42
C ARG A 344 -21.99 14.35 0.89
N LEU A 345 -21.20 15.23 1.46
CA LEU A 345 -20.52 15.05 2.74
C LEU A 345 -20.85 16.23 3.67
N THR A 346 -20.88 15.96 4.95
CA THR A 346 -21.07 16.96 5.99
C THR A 346 -19.82 17.04 6.84
N GLU A 347 -19.23 18.23 6.96
CA GLU A 347 -17.99 18.46 7.71
C GLU A 347 -18.17 18.15 9.20
N VAL A 348 -17.22 17.43 9.78
CA VAL A 348 -17.00 17.30 11.23
C VAL A 348 -15.59 17.77 11.53
N ALA A 349 -15.46 18.88 12.24
CA ALA A 349 -14.15 19.46 12.52
C ALA A 349 -13.49 18.80 13.74
N CYS A 350 -12.17 18.85 13.80
CA CYS A 350 -11.35 18.18 14.80
C CYS A 350 -11.06 19.07 16.01
N TRP A 351 -11.56 18.68 17.21
CA TRP A 351 -11.22 19.36 18.46
C TRP A 351 -9.76 19.24 18.86
N ALA A 352 -9.04 18.20 18.44
CA ALA A 352 -7.62 18.10 18.69
C ALA A 352 -6.83 19.26 18.05
N HIS A 353 -7.19 19.64 16.81
CA HIS A 353 -6.61 20.80 16.13
C HIS A 353 -6.98 22.14 16.79
N ALA A 354 -8.25 22.31 17.18
CA ALA A 354 -8.68 23.51 17.89
C ALA A 354 -7.95 23.64 19.25
N ARG A 355 -7.86 22.54 20.01
CA ARG A 355 -7.14 22.46 21.27
C ARG A 355 -5.65 22.79 21.10
N ARG A 356 -5.00 22.23 20.08
CA ARG A 356 -3.57 22.48 19.81
C ARG A 356 -3.29 23.97 19.62
N LYS A 357 -4.08 24.68 18.82
CA LYS A 357 -3.91 26.13 18.61
C LYS A 357 -4.02 26.93 19.91
N ILE A 358 -4.92 26.55 20.81
CA ILE A 358 -5.05 27.21 22.13
C ILE A 358 -3.87 26.81 23.03
N TYR A 359 -3.44 25.55 22.98
CA TYR A 359 -2.29 25.06 23.74
C TYR A 359 -0.99 25.74 23.34
N ASP A 360 -0.74 25.95 22.04
CA ASP A 360 0.45 26.62 21.54
C ASP A 360 0.51 28.06 22.10
N VAL A 361 -0.62 28.76 22.14
CA VAL A 361 -0.71 30.08 22.78
C VAL A 361 -0.40 30.01 24.28
N HIS A 362 -0.99 29.04 24.99
CA HIS A 362 -0.71 28.88 26.43
C HIS A 362 0.76 28.56 26.68
N ALA A 363 1.35 27.66 25.92
CA ALA A 363 2.75 27.27 26.04
C ALA A 363 3.72 28.44 25.75
N GLU A 364 3.37 29.33 24.82
CA GLU A 364 4.17 30.47 24.43
C GLU A 364 4.04 31.66 25.43
N THR A 365 2.81 31.91 25.92
CA THR A 365 2.49 33.15 26.63
C THR A 365 2.17 32.96 28.11
N GLY A 366 1.94 31.74 28.57
CA GLY A 366 1.43 31.47 29.93
C GLY A 366 0.03 32.01 30.22
N SER A 367 -0.75 32.36 29.17
CA SER A 367 -2.06 33.00 29.29
C SER A 367 -3.02 32.21 30.18
N PRO A 368 -3.53 32.81 31.31
CA PRO A 368 -4.52 32.16 32.17
C PRO A 368 -5.85 31.87 31.43
N ALA A 369 -6.26 32.79 30.52
CA ALA A 369 -7.48 32.58 29.74
C ALA A 369 -7.35 31.42 28.71
N ALA A 370 -6.15 31.22 28.12
CA ALA A 370 -5.91 30.06 27.27
C ALA A 370 -5.91 28.76 28.10
N HIS A 371 -5.36 28.78 29.32
CA HIS A 371 -5.41 27.64 30.24
C HIS A 371 -6.87 27.28 30.61
N GLU A 372 -7.67 28.26 30.97
CA GLU A 372 -9.09 28.06 31.29
C GLU A 372 -9.89 27.48 30.12
N ALA A 373 -9.62 27.91 28.87
CA ALA A 373 -10.20 27.30 27.67
C ALA A 373 -9.80 25.83 27.53
N LEU A 374 -8.53 25.49 27.80
CA LEU A 374 -8.02 24.10 27.75
C LEU A 374 -8.68 23.21 28.79
N GLU A 375 -8.94 23.70 30.02
CA GLU A 375 -9.64 22.95 31.06
C GLU A 375 -11.09 22.61 30.64
N ARG A 376 -11.82 23.57 30.04
CA ARG A 376 -13.16 23.31 29.52
C ARG A 376 -13.14 22.28 28.38
N ILE A 377 -12.16 22.39 27.48
CA ILE A 377 -12.00 21.40 26.40
C ILE A 377 -11.66 20.02 26.98
N ALA A 378 -10.85 19.93 28.03
CA ALA A 378 -10.53 18.66 28.69
C ALA A 378 -11.77 17.95 29.25
N ARG A 379 -12.78 18.71 29.75
CA ARG A 379 -14.07 18.15 30.19
C ARG A 379 -14.81 17.45 29.05
N LEU A 380 -14.75 17.97 27.83
CA LEU A 380 -15.32 17.30 26.64
C LEU A 380 -14.63 15.96 26.37
N PHE A 381 -13.29 15.93 26.40
CA PHE A 381 -12.53 14.70 26.19
C PHE A 381 -12.82 13.65 27.27
N ALA A 382 -13.04 14.06 28.54
CA ALA A 382 -13.43 13.15 29.60
C ALA A 382 -14.79 12.49 29.33
N VAL A 383 -15.78 13.25 28.82
CA VAL A 383 -17.07 12.67 28.43
C VAL A 383 -16.88 11.62 27.31
N GLU A 384 -16.08 11.92 26.29
CA GLU A 384 -15.84 11.00 25.19
C GLU A 384 -15.12 9.71 25.62
N ALA A 385 -14.20 9.81 26.58
CA ALA A 385 -13.56 8.63 27.17
C ALA A 385 -14.56 7.69 27.84
N ASP A 386 -15.52 8.24 28.61
CA ASP A 386 -16.52 7.47 29.36
C ASP A 386 -17.53 6.75 28.43
N ILE A 387 -17.81 7.32 27.27
CA ILE A 387 -18.85 6.79 26.34
C ILE A 387 -18.28 5.99 25.18
N ARG A 388 -16.97 5.82 25.13
CA ARG A 388 -16.31 5.06 24.07
C ARG A 388 -16.78 3.60 24.08
N GLY A 389 -17.11 3.08 22.89
CA GLY A 389 -17.61 1.71 22.71
C GLY A 389 -19.11 1.54 22.97
N ARG A 390 -19.81 2.58 23.46
CA ARG A 390 -21.27 2.55 23.60
C ARG A 390 -21.93 2.75 22.23
N ASN A 391 -23.19 2.31 22.12
CA ASN A 391 -23.96 2.48 20.89
C ASN A 391 -24.28 3.96 20.60
N PRO A 392 -24.66 4.31 19.35
CA PRO A 392 -24.86 5.71 18.96
C PRO A 392 -25.94 6.45 19.76
N VAL A 393 -26.99 5.77 20.18
CA VAL A 393 -28.08 6.39 20.96
C VAL A 393 -27.57 6.83 22.35
N GLU A 394 -26.92 5.93 23.06
CA GLU A 394 -26.34 6.21 24.38
C GLU A 394 -25.27 7.31 24.32
N ARG A 395 -24.42 7.30 23.28
CA ARG A 395 -23.43 8.35 23.08
C ARG A 395 -24.07 9.71 22.87
N ARG A 396 -25.06 9.80 21.98
CA ARG A 396 -25.81 11.03 21.76
C ARG A 396 -26.44 11.55 23.03
N GLU A 397 -27.18 10.71 23.78
CA GLU A 397 -27.82 11.12 25.04
C GLU A 397 -26.82 11.61 26.09
N ALA A 398 -25.68 10.94 26.26
CA ALA A 398 -24.66 11.37 27.19
C ALA A 398 -24.06 12.72 26.79
N ARG A 399 -23.81 12.95 25.50
CA ARG A 399 -23.31 14.22 24.95
C ARG A 399 -24.29 15.36 25.13
N GLN A 400 -25.59 15.10 24.89
CA GLN A 400 -26.63 16.11 25.11
C GLN A 400 -26.69 16.53 26.59
N ARG A 401 -26.58 15.60 27.53
CA ARG A 401 -26.61 15.89 28.96
C ARG A 401 -25.32 16.51 29.49
N ARG A 402 -24.12 16.09 29.00
CA ARG A 402 -22.84 16.41 29.62
C ARG A 402 -22.01 17.35 28.77
N SER A 403 -21.95 17.18 27.44
CA SER A 403 -21.09 17.95 26.55
C SER A 403 -21.73 19.27 26.12
N VAL A 404 -23.03 19.32 25.86
CA VAL A 404 -23.72 20.53 25.43
C VAL A 404 -23.62 21.67 26.45
N PRO A 405 -23.81 21.46 27.78
CA PRO A 405 -23.57 22.53 28.76
C PRO A 405 -22.14 23.07 28.73
N VAL A 406 -21.14 22.18 28.64
CA VAL A 406 -19.71 22.57 28.56
C VAL A 406 -19.42 23.37 27.30
N LEU A 407 -19.99 22.99 26.15
CA LEU A 407 -19.85 23.72 24.89
C LEU A 407 -20.47 25.11 24.97
N THR A 408 -21.63 25.26 25.65
CA THR A 408 -22.28 26.54 25.87
C THR A 408 -21.41 27.44 26.74
N GLU A 409 -20.91 26.93 27.86
CA GLU A 409 -19.97 27.65 28.74
C GLU A 409 -18.70 28.07 27.98
N LEU A 410 -18.12 27.14 27.20
CA LEU A 410 -16.90 27.41 26.42
C LEU A 410 -17.15 28.48 25.35
N LYS A 411 -18.25 28.41 24.62
CA LYS A 411 -18.59 29.41 23.60
C LYS A 411 -18.73 30.80 24.19
N THR A 412 -19.50 30.92 25.29
CA THR A 412 -19.69 32.19 26.01
C THR A 412 -18.35 32.75 26.49
N PHE A 413 -17.50 31.89 27.05
CA PHE A 413 -16.16 32.28 27.51
C PHE A 413 -15.28 32.77 26.35
N LEU A 414 -15.23 32.04 25.23
CA LEU A 414 -14.41 32.42 24.07
C LEU A 414 -14.89 33.73 23.44
N ASP A 415 -16.20 33.96 23.33
CA ASP A 415 -16.76 35.18 22.77
C ASP A 415 -16.48 36.38 23.68
N ALA A 416 -16.64 36.24 25.00
CA ALA A 416 -16.32 37.29 25.97
C ALA A 416 -14.82 37.61 25.95
N THR A 417 -13.97 36.58 25.90
CA THR A 417 -12.53 36.76 25.81
C THR A 417 -12.13 37.49 24.53
N LEU A 418 -12.69 37.08 23.39
CA LEU A 418 -12.40 37.72 22.09
C LEU A 418 -12.76 39.21 22.06
N ALA A 419 -13.81 39.62 22.81
CA ALA A 419 -14.24 41.01 22.92
C ALA A 419 -13.25 41.86 23.76
N THR A 420 -12.45 41.25 24.63
CA THR A 420 -11.56 41.96 25.54
C THR A 420 -10.09 41.96 25.15
N ILE A 421 -9.65 41.06 24.28
CA ILE A 421 -8.26 40.94 23.84
C ILE A 421 -8.02 41.61 22.49
N SER A 422 -6.74 41.93 22.20
CA SER A 422 -6.36 42.45 20.89
C SER A 422 -6.72 41.48 19.77
N GLY A 423 -7.45 41.93 18.76
CA GLY A 423 -7.80 41.12 17.59
C GLY A 423 -6.60 40.59 16.78
N LYS A 424 -5.38 41.15 17.02
CA LYS A 424 -4.12 40.70 16.37
C LYS A 424 -3.36 39.69 17.22
N SER A 425 -3.80 39.38 18.45
CA SER A 425 -3.14 38.42 19.31
C SER A 425 -3.25 36.99 18.77
N SER A 426 -2.26 36.14 19.08
CA SER A 426 -2.27 34.71 18.72
C SER A 426 -3.50 34.01 19.30
N PHE A 427 -3.90 34.39 20.52
CA PHE A 427 -5.09 33.83 21.17
C PHE A 427 -6.38 34.20 20.43
N ALA A 428 -6.53 35.46 19.99
CA ALA A 428 -7.67 35.85 19.17
C ALA A 428 -7.72 35.07 17.84
N GLY A 429 -6.56 34.74 17.26
CA GLY A 429 -6.44 33.84 16.11
C GLY A 429 -6.93 32.42 16.39
N ALA A 430 -6.54 31.84 17.52
CA ALA A 430 -6.96 30.51 17.96
C ALA A 430 -8.48 30.46 18.27
N ILE A 431 -9.02 31.49 18.91
CA ILE A 431 -10.47 31.61 19.19
C ILE A 431 -11.25 31.70 17.86
N ARG A 432 -10.85 32.58 16.93
CA ARG A 432 -11.52 32.69 15.62
C ARG A 432 -11.48 31.40 14.83
N TYR A 433 -10.39 30.65 14.88
CA TYR A 433 -10.34 29.33 14.25
C TYR A 433 -11.42 28.41 14.81
N ALA A 434 -11.60 28.33 16.13
CA ALA A 434 -12.63 27.50 16.75
C ALA A 434 -14.04 28.03 16.47
N THR A 435 -14.27 29.34 16.61
CA THR A 435 -15.60 29.94 16.49
C THR A 435 -16.11 29.96 15.05
N SER A 436 -15.23 30.15 14.05
CA SER A 436 -15.60 30.09 12.61
C SER A 436 -16.02 28.68 12.17
N ARG A 437 -15.63 27.64 12.90
CA ARG A 437 -15.96 26.23 12.63
C ARG A 437 -16.87 25.64 13.70
N TRP A 438 -17.51 26.48 14.51
CA TRP A 438 -18.24 26.04 15.68
C TRP A 438 -19.32 25.00 15.35
N ALA A 439 -20.10 25.21 14.31
CA ALA A 439 -21.11 24.28 13.85
C ALA A 439 -20.53 22.89 13.49
N ALA A 440 -19.37 22.85 12.84
CA ALA A 440 -18.68 21.59 12.50
C ALA A 440 -18.02 20.95 13.73
N LEU A 441 -17.49 21.74 14.67
CA LEU A 441 -16.91 21.27 15.92
C LEU A 441 -17.95 20.70 16.89
N THR A 442 -19.19 21.19 16.86
CA THR A 442 -20.23 20.76 17.79
C THR A 442 -21.16 19.68 17.22
N ARG A 443 -21.05 19.36 15.93
CA ARG A 443 -21.92 18.39 15.26
C ARG A 443 -21.91 16.99 15.90
N PHE A 444 -20.81 16.59 16.52
CA PHE A 444 -20.69 15.28 17.18
C PHE A 444 -21.71 15.07 18.32
N VAL A 445 -22.27 16.13 18.89
CA VAL A 445 -23.26 15.98 19.98
C VAL A 445 -24.65 15.55 19.47
N ASP A 446 -24.93 15.75 18.18
CA ASP A 446 -26.22 15.45 17.57
C ASP A 446 -26.29 14.04 16.96
N ASP A 447 -25.13 13.45 16.65
CA ASP A 447 -25.05 12.10 16.10
C ASP A 447 -24.00 11.27 16.85
N GLY A 448 -24.45 10.20 17.49
CA GLY A 448 -23.61 9.32 18.30
C GLY A 448 -22.55 8.54 17.52
N ARG A 449 -22.64 8.46 16.18
CA ARG A 449 -21.64 7.82 15.32
C ARG A 449 -20.38 8.67 15.15
N LEU A 450 -20.49 9.99 15.34
CA LEU A 450 -19.38 10.90 15.09
C LEU A 450 -18.35 10.86 16.21
N GLU A 451 -17.10 11.06 15.85
CA GLU A 451 -16.00 11.32 16.78
C GLU A 451 -15.79 12.84 16.91
N MET A 452 -15.32 13.27 18.07
CA MET A 452 -14.99 14.68 18.29
C MET A 452 -13.62 15.06 17.67
N THR A 453 -12.84 14.09 17.21
CA THR A 453 -11.50 14.29 16.65
C THR A 453 -11.29 13.53 15.34
N ASN A 454 -10.29 13.93 14.56
CA ASN A 454 -9.83 13.23 13.37
C ASN A 454 -8.67 12.25 13.66
N ASN A 455 -8.50 11.83 14.91
CA ASN A 455 -7.36 11.02 15.35
C ASN A 455 -7.24 9.66 14.62
N ALA A 456 -8.32 9.13 14.03
CA ALA A 456 -8.26 7.90 13.24
C ALA A 456 -7.37 8.10 11.99
N ALA A 457 -7.57 9.18 11.24
CA ALA A 457 -6.74 9.50 10.08
C ALA A 457 -5.32 9.90 10.51
N GLU A 458 -5.16 10.68 11.60
CA GLU A 458 -3.84 11.06 12.11
C GLU A 458 -3.00 9.84 12.51
N ARG A 459 -3.61 8.83 13.16
CA ARG A 459 -2.93 7.57 13.48
C ARG A 459 -2.54 6.80 12.23
N ALA A 460 -3.41 6.76 11.22
CA ALA A 460 -3.12 6.10 9.95
C ALA A 460 -1.95 6.77 9.18
N ILE A 461 -1.80 8.09 9.27
CA ILE A 461 -0.68 8.82 8.67
C ILE A 461 0.65 8.66 9.44
N ARG A 462 0.60 8.33 10.72
CA ARG A 462 1.79 8.31 11.59
C ARG A 462 2.92 7.40 11.08
N PRO A 463 2.67 6.18 10.56
CA PRO A 463 3.73 5.33 9.99
C PRO A 463 4.46 6.01 8.82
N LEU A 464 3.73 6.71 7.96
CA LEU A 464 4.32 7.45 6.85
C LEU A 464 5.21 8.60 7.34
N ALA A 465 4.75 9.33 8.36
CA ALA A 465 5.49 10.43 8.94
C ALA A 465 6.79 9.97 9.63
N LEU A 466 6.79 8.77 10.22
CA LEU A 466 7.97 8.14 10.79
C LEU A 466 8.91 7.63 9.69
N GLY A 467 8.37 6.95 8.68
CA GLY A 467 9.12 6.42 7.55
C GLY A 467 9.93 7.50 6.81
N ARG A 468 9.35 8.69 6.62
CA ARG A 468 10.05 9.84 5.99
C ARG A 468 11.35 10.27 6.68
N LYS A 469 11.55 9.92 7.94
CA LYS A 469 12.80 10.19 8.66
C LYS A 469 13.90 9.19 8.32
N ASN A 470 13.54 8.03 7.75
CA ASN A 470 14.46 6.96 7.40
C ASN A 470 14.75 6.90 5.90
N TYR A 471 13.73 7.13 5.05
CA TYR A 471 13.89 7.30 3.61
C TYR A 471 13.42 8.70 3.22
N LEU A 472 14.32 9.50 2.68
CA LEU A 472 14.14 10.94 2.52
C LEU A 472 13.06 11.30 1.48
N PHE A 473 12.79 10.43 0.49
CA PHE A 473 11.84 10.68 -0.60
C PHE A 473 11.40 9.38 -1.30
N ALA A 474 10.31 9.45 -2.05
CA ALA A 474 9.92 8.41 -3.00
C ALA A 474 10.67 8.61 -4.32
N GLY A 475 11.09 7.54 -4.98
CA GLY A 475 11.85 7.60 -6.22
C GLY A 475 11.06 8.22 -7.39
N SER A 476 9.73 8.05 -7.43
CA SER A 476 8.84 8.62 -8.44
C SER A 476 7.39 8.67 -7.97
N ASP A 477 6.49 9.17 -8.85
CA ASP A 477 5.04 9.12 -8.66
C ASP A 477 4.52 7.66 -8.63
N ALA A 478 5.15 6.77 -9.39
CA ALA A 478 4.81 5.34 -9.38
C ALA A 478 5.17 4.70 -8.02
N GLY A 479 6.35 5.03 -7.46
CA GLY A 479 6.74 4.62 -6.10
C GLY A 479 5.77 5.11 -5.03
N GLY A 480 5.24 6.33 -5.20
CA GLY A 480 4.19 6.87 -4.34
C GLY A 480 2.88 6.06 -4.42
N ARG A 481 2.46 5.64 -5.63
CA ARG A 481 1.27 4.79 -5.82
C ARG A 481 1.45 3.41 -5.20
N ARG A 482 2.60 2.75 -5.44
CA ARG A 482 2.91 1.44 -4.83
C ARG A 482 2.92 1.51 -3.31
N ALA A 483 3.49 2.58 -2.74
CA ALA A 483 3.44 2.81 -1.30
C ALA A 483 2.01 2.95 -0.78
N ALA A 484 1.13 3.65 -1.50
CA ALA A 484 -0.29 3.77 -1.14
C ALA A 484 -0.99 2.41 -1.08
N ILE A 485 -0.77 1.53 -2.07
CA ILE A 485 -1.32 0.16 -2.09
C ILE A 485 -0.83 -0.62 -0.87
N LEU A 486 0.48 -0.64 -0.62
CA LEU A 486 1.05 -1.43 0.47
C LEU A 486 0.67 -0.89 1.85
N TYR A 487 0.61 0.44 2.04
CA TYR A 487 0.09 1.02 3.29
C TYR A 487 -1.39 0.69 3.50
N THR A 488 -2.21 0.67 2.43
CA THR A 488 -3.63 0.25 2.52
C THR A 488 -3.75 -1.14 3.12
N LEU A 489 -2.96 -2.09 2.64
CA LEU A 489 -2.99 -3.48 3.09
C LEU A 489 -2.43 -3.64 4.51
N ILE A 490 -1.23 -3.10 4.76
CA ILE A 490 -0.51 -3.23 6.03
C ILE A 490 -1.29 -2.55 7.18
N GLU A 491 -1.73 -1.31 6.98
CA GLU A 491 -2.45 -0.59 8.05
C GLU A 491 -3.85 -1.19 8.28
N THR A 492 -4.51 -1.72 7.25
CA THR A 492 -5.77 -2.45 7.44
C THR A 492 -5.56 -3.75 8.24
N CYS A 493 -4.47 -4.50 8.00
CA CYS A 493 -4.11 -5.63 8.86
C CYS A 493 -3.97 -5.19 10.32
N ARG A 494 -3.19 -4.15 10.58
CA ARG A 494 -2.96 -3.62 11.94
C ARG A 494 -4.24 -3.14 12.63
N LEU A 495 -5.16 -2.50 11.89
CA LEU A 495 -6.45 -2.06 12.43
C LEU A 495 -7.34 -3.23 12.86
N ASN A 496 -7.13 -4.42 12.30
CA ASN A 496 -7.86 -5.65 12.59
C ASN A 496 -7.06 -6.63 13.48
N ASP A 497 -5.95 -6.17 14.10
CA ASP A 497 -5.09 -6.98 14.97
C ASP A 497 -4.51 -8.21 14.26
N ILE A 498 -4.25 -8.09 12.96
CA ILE A 498 -3.64 -9.10 12.11
C ILE A 498 -2.16 -8.76 11.89
N ASP A 499 -1.29 -9.75 12.06
CA ASP A 499 0.12 -9.61 11.70
C ASP A 499 0.26 -9.42 10.18
N PRO A 500 0.74 -8.24 9.71
CA PRO A 500 0.83 -7.97 8.28
C PRO A 500 1.85 -8.86 7.56
N GLU A 501 2.92 -9.32 8.23
CA GLU A 501 3.92 -10.20 7.60
C GLU A 501 3.34 -11.59 7.35
N ALA A 502 2.68 -12.17 8.34
CA ALA A 502 2.03 -13.47 8.21
C ALA A 502 0.90 -13.44 7.17
N TRP A 503 0.09 -12.36 7.18
CA TRP A 503 -0.98 -12.17 6.20
C TRP A 503 -0.44 -12.03 4.79
N LEU A 504 0.56 -11.17 4.56
CA LEU A 504 1.18 -10.97 3.26
C LEU A 504 1.82 -12.26 2.74
N ALA A 505 2.51 -13.00 3.59
CA ALA A 505 3.15 -14.26 3.20
C ALA A 505 2.12 -15.27 2.69
N ASP A 506 1.04 -15.50 3.45
CA ASP A 506 -0.02 -16.44 3.06
C ASP A 506 -0.76 -15.98 1.81
N VAL A 507 -1.22 -14.72 1.80
CA VAL A 507 -2.00 -14.18 0.67
C VAL A 507 -1.18 -14.15 -0.61
N THR A 508 0.09 -13.73 -0.55
CA THR A 508 0.99 -13.69 -1.71
C THR A 508 1.26 -15.08 -2.27
N GLY A 509 1.29 -16.10 -1.41
CA GLY A 509 1.51 -17.48 -1.82
C GLY A 509 0.34 -18.12 -2.57
N ARG A 510 -0.88 -17.59 -2.42
CA ARG A 510 -2.09 -18.24 -2.98
C ARG A 510 -2.99 -17.36 -3.82
N ILE A 511 -2.77 -16.03 -3.86
CA ILE A 511 -3.67 -15.10 -4.58
C ILE A 511 -3.73 -15.38 -6.07
N ALA A 512 -2.62 -15.82 -6.68
CA ALA A 512 -2.56 -16.09 -8.10
C ALA A 512 -3.49 -17.25 -8.55
N ASP A 513 -3.69 -18.24 -7.67
CA ASP A 513 -4.58 -19.39 -7.89
C ASP A 513 -5.97 -19.17 -7.28
N HIS A 514 -6.17 -18.03 -6.59
CA HIS A 514 -7.41 -17.77 -5.89
C HIS A 514 -8.50 -17.26 -6.86
N ARG A 515 -9.72 -17.79 -6.72
CA ARG A 515 -10.83 -17.40 -7.59
C ARG A 515 -11.18 -15.93 -7.41
N ILE A 516 -11.21 -15.15 -8.49
CA ILE A 516 -11.43 -13.70 -8.48
C ILE A 516 -12.75 -13.27 -7.81
N ASN A 517 -13.79 -14.11 -7.89
CA ASN A 517 -15.07 -13.87 -7.23
C ASN A 517 -15.06 -14.16 -5.72
N ARG A 518 -13.97 -14.73 -5.19
CA ARG A 518 -13.79 -15.07 -3.77
C ARG A 518 -12.65 -14.28 -3.10
N LEU A 519 -12.12 -13.25 -3.75
CA LEU A 519 -11.02 -12.44 -3.21
C LEU A 519 -11.33 -11.80 -1.85
N ASP A 520 -12.61 -11.62 -1.51
CA ASP A 520 -13.01 -11.10 -0.21
C ASP A 520 -12.60 -12.00 0.96
N GLU A 521 -12.38 -13.30 0.72
CA GLU A 521 -11.86 -14.25 1.72
C GLU A 521 -10.41 -13.95 2.12
N LEU A 522 -9.67 -13.25 1.25
CA LEU A 522 -8.28 -12.86 1.49
C LEU A 522 -8.16 -11.52 2.22
N LEU A 523 -9.26 -10.76 2.39
CA LEU A 523 -9.23 -9.49 3.11
C LEU A 523 -8.83 -9.70 4.58
N PRO A 524 -8.07 -8.78 5.20
CA PRO A 524 -7.53 -8.98 6.54
C PRO A 524 -8.56 -9.46 7.56
N TRP A 525 -9.74 -8.88 7.60
CA TRP A 525 -10.80 -9.24 8.56
C TRP A 525 -11.50 -10.57 8.29
N ASN A 526 -11.34 -11.14 7.10
CA ASN A 526 -11.86 -12.47 6.74
C ASN A 526 -10.75 -13.53 6.73
N TRP A 527 -9.49 -13.08 6.81
CA TRP A 527 -8.34 -13.98 6.73
C TRP A 527 -8.27 -14.91 7.94
N ARG A 528 -8.10 -16.19 7.63
CA ARG A 528 -7.83 -17.22 8.63
C ARG A 528 -6.56 -17.94 8.23
N LEU A 529 -5.67 -18.10 9.18
CA LEU A 529 -4.47 -18.90 9.00
C LEU A 529 -4.92 -20.33 8.66
N HIS A 530 -4.53 -20.85 7.49
CA HIS A 530 -4.69 -22.27 7.22
C HIS A 530 -3.74 -23.03 8.15
N ALA A 531 -4.29 -23.71 9.15
CA ALA A 531 -3.52 -24.47 10.15
C ALA A 531 -2.60 -25.54 9.52
N GLU A 532 -2.83 -25.92 8.27
CA GLU A 532 -2.05 -26.91 7.53
C GLU A 532 -0.75 -26.38 6.93
N SER A 533 -0.59 -25.07 6.73
CA SER A 533 0.65 -24.49 6.17
C SER A 533 1.72 -24.17 7.20
N ILE A 534 1.45 -24.33 8.50
CA ILE A 534 2.37 -24.03 9.61
C ILE A 534 2.71 -25.29 10.43
N ALA A 535 2.29 -26.46 10.03
CA ALA A 535 2.78 -27.67 10.68
C ALA A 535 4.29 -27.77 10.42
N PRO A 536 5.16 -27.74 11.46
CA PRO A 536 6.57 -28.02 11.24
C PRO A 536 6.65 -29.43 10.66
N VAL A 537 7.21 -29.52 9.45
CA VAL A 537 7.59 -30.85 8.91
C VAL A 537 8.47 -31.51 9.97
N ARG A 538 7.95 -32.51 10.63
CA ARG A 538 8.74 -33.34 11.53
C ARG A 538 9.86 -33.93 10.69
N ALA A 539 11.09 -33.56 11.03
CA ALA A 539 12.26 -34.17 10.48
C ALA A 539 12.15 -35.68 10.73
N ALA A 540 12.12 -36.46 9.65
CA ALA A 540 12.26 -37.93 9.69
C ALA A 540 13.73 -38.27 9.69
#